data_028bd7dc87feeaee65daddfe506e6c7d
#
_entry.id   028bd7dc87feeaee65daddfe506e6c7d
#
_cell.length_a   1.000
_cell.length_b   1.000
_cell.length_c   1.000
_cell.angle_alpha   90.00
_cell.angle_beta   90.00
_cell.angle_gamma   90.00
#
_symmetry.space_group_name_H-M   'P 1'
#
loop_
_entity.id
_entity.type
_entity.pdbx_description
1 polymer ?
#
loop_
_entity_poly.entity_id
_entity_poly.type
_entity_poly.pdbx_seq_one_letter_code
_entity_poly.pdbx_strand_id
1 'polypeptide(L)'
;HKEYRRQRQMCIRDRLKAELTPEIIALENNTTTSLGNNEAAMAWQAILHKRGWAGVAWPSEFGGPGWTSNQRYIFNSECEKFGAPSLIPLGLKMLAPVIFKYGTKAQQDYYLPKMLSADHYWCQGYSEPGSGSDLASLKTRAERDGDHYVVNGTKMWTTHAQYATHIFCLVRTNSQVKPQAGISFLLIDMATPGVTFKPIYTLAGDHEVNQVFFDNVQVPVANLIGPETVSYTHLRAHET
;
A
#
# COMPACT_ATOMS: atom_id res chain seq x y z
N HIS A 1 -35.12 3.38 9.07
CA HIS A 1 -33.93 3.11 8.19
C HIS A 1 -33.60 4.25 7.22
N LYS A 2 -34.58 4.90 6.53
CA LYS A 2 -34.31 6.01 5.58
C LYS A 2 -33.82 7.28 6.32
N GLU A 3 -34.37 7.59 7.47
CA GLU A 3 -34.02 8.79 8.24
C GLU A 3 -32.61 8.71 8.82
N TYR A 4 -32.20 7.57 9.38
CA TYR A 4 -30.85 7.32 9.88
C TYR A 4 -29.80 7.39 8.76
N ARG A 5 -30.14 6.91 7.55
CA ARG A 5 -29.29 7.03 6.36
C ARG A 5 -29.11 8.48 5.94
N ARG A 6 -30.21 9.27 5.92
CA ARG A 6 -30.16 10.71 5.59
C ARG A 6 -29.34 11.50 6.61
N GLN A 7 -29.57 11.26 7.89
CA GLN A 7 -28.83 11.94 8.96
C GLN A 7 -27.32 11.68 8.88
N ARG A 8 -26.89 10.43 8.66
CA ARG A 8 -25.47 10.09 8.47
C ARG A 8 -24.88 10.72 7.22
N GLN A 9 -25.61 10.72 6.12
CA GLN A 9 -25.20 11.38 4.88
C GLN A 9 -25.02 12.90 5.08
N MET A 10 -25.89 13.54 5.82
CA MET A 10 -25.76 14.96 6.19
C MET A 10 -24.50 15.20 7.03
N CYS A 11 -24.26 14.39 8.07
CA CYS A 11 -23.04 14.51 8.89
C CYS A 11 -21.74 14.35 8.06
N ILE A 12 -21.71 13.42 7.10
CA ILE A 12 -20.55 13.26 6.21
C ILE A 12 -20.39 14.51 5.33
N ARG A 13 -21.45 15.00 4.71
CA ARG A 13 -21.42 16.20 3.86
C ARG A 13 -20.95 17.44 4.60
N ASP A 14 -21.47 17.67 5.79
CA ASP A 14 -21.09 18.84 6.60
C ASP A 14 -19.60 18.81 6.94
N ARG A 15 -19.07 17.62 7.20
CA ARG A 15 -17.64 17.44 7.44
C ARG A 15 -16.79 17.62 6.18
N LEU A 16 -17.20 17.05 5.05
CA LEU A 16 -16.50 17.25 3.77
C LEU A 16 -16.41 18.75 3.44
N LYS A 17 -17.53 19.50 3.63
CA LYS A 17 -17.55 20.95 3.44
C LYS A 17 -16.61 21.71 4.38
N ALA A 18 -16.47 21.23 5.61
CA ALA A 18 -15.64 21.91 6.61
C ALA A 18 -14.15 21.61 6.51
N GLU A 19 -13.79 20.41 6.07
CA GLU A 19 -12.42 19.88 6.16
C GLU A 19 -11.73 19.71 4.80
N LEU A 20 -12.49 19.57 3.70
CA LEU A 20 -11.95 19.50 2.36
C LEU A 20 -11.74 20.92 1.80
N THR A 21 -10.51 21.39 1.86
CA THR A 21 -10.20 22.78 1.46
C THR A 21 -10.11 22.92 -0.06
N PRO A 22 -10.36 24.14 -0.61
CA PRO A 22 -10.21 24.42 -2.04
C PRO A 22 -8.81 24.10 -2.58
N GLU A 23 -7.76 24.26 -1.74
CA GLU A 23 -6.37 23.96 -2.10
C GLU A 23 -6.17 22.47 -2.36
N ILE A 24 -6.71 21.60 -1.49
CA ILE A 24 -6.65 20.14 -1.67
C ILE A 24 -7.35 19.71 -2.96
N ILE A 25 -8.54 20.29 -3.24
CA ILE A 25 -9.28 20.01 -4.46
C ILE A 25 -8.51 20.49 -5.70
N ALA A 26 -7.88 21.67 -5.62
CA ALA A 26 -7.11 22.23 -6.71
C ALA A 26 -5.87 21.38 -7.05
N LEU A 27 -5.17 20.86 -6.04
CA LEU A 27 -4.05 19.93 -6.22
C LEU A 27 -4.50 18.65 -6.92
N GLU A 28 -5.62 18.05 -6.49
CA GLU A 28 -6.16 16.83 -7.11
C GLU A 28 -6.58 17.06 -8.57
N ASN A 29 -7.23 18.17 -8.87
CA ASN A 29 -7.69 18.49 -10.22
C ASN A 29 -6.56 18.82 -11.22
N ASN A 30 -5.36 19.12 -10.74
CA ASN A 30 -4.19 19.44 -11.56
C ASN A 30 -3.25 18.27 -11.80
N THR A 31 -3.70 17.03 -11.58
CA THR A 31 -2.88 15.85 -11.81
C THR A 31 -3.36 15.04 -13.01
N THR A 32 -2.42 14.39 -13.69
CA THR A 32 -2.67 13.45 -14.79
C THR A 32 -2.30 12.00 -14.39
N THR A 33 -1.82 11.80 -13.17
CA THR A 33 -1.42 10.48 -12.66
C THR A 33 -2.63 9.59 -12.36
N SER A 34 -2.47 8.27 -12.49
CA SER A 34 -3.56 7.30 -12.31
C SER A 34 -4.04 7.17 -10.86
N LEU A 35 -3.19 7.49 -9.90
CA LEU A 35 -3.50 7.43 -8.46
C LEU A 35 -3.87 8.78 -7.84
N GLY A 36 -4.03 9.83 -8.66
CA GLY A 36 -4.30 11.18 -8.18
C GLY A 36 -3.04 11.92 -7.69
N ASN A 37 -3.24 13.09 -7.12
CA ASN A 37 -2.15 13.90 -6.58
C ASN A 37 -1.69 13.38 -5.22
N ASN A 38 -0.40 13.03 -5.11
CA ASN A 38 0.15 12.48 -3.87
C ASN A 38 0.04 13.42 -2.67
N GLU A 39 0.33 14.71 -2.85
CA GLU A 39 0.25 15.71 -1.78
C GLU A 39 -1.19 15.89 -1.30
N ALA A 40 -2.14 15.99 -2.22
CA ALA A 40 -3.56 16.07 -1.91
C ALA A 40 -4.06 14.81 -1.17
N ALA A 41 -3.68 13.62 -1.64
CA ALA A 41 -4.04 12.34 -1.02
C ALA A 41 -3.50 12.23 0.41
N MET A 42 -2.25 12.64 0.64
CA MET A 42 -1.62 12.60 1.97
C MET A 42 -2.26 13.61 2.93
N ALA A 43 -2.52 14.85 2.47
CA ALA A 43 -3.21 15.86 3.26
C ALA A 43 -4.62 15.39 3.65
N TRP A 44 -5.35 14.81 2.69
CA TRP A 44 -6.67 14.27 2.94
C TRP A 44 -6.66 13.07 3.88
N GLN A 45 -5.70 12.16 3.73
CA GLN A 45 -5.54 11.02 4.64
C GLN A 45 -5.25 11.47 6.08
N ALA A 46 -4.43 12.49 6.28
CA ALA A 46 -4.16 13.05 7.60
C ALA A 46 -5.42 13.62 8.27
N ILE A 47 -6.29 14.30 7.50
CA ILE A 47 -7.60 14.77 7.98
C ILE A 47 -8.49 13.61 8.38
N LEU A 48 -8.60 12.60 7.52
CA LEU A 48 -9.41 11.41 7.77
C LEU A 48 -8.87 10.59 8.96
N HIS A 49 -7.54 10.51 9.12
CA HIS A 49 -6.92 9.81 10.24
C HIS A 49 -7.32 10.41 11.59
N LYS A 50 -7.31 11.74 11.73
CA LYS A 50 -7.75 12.44 12.95
C LYS A 50 -9.20 12.11 13.34
N ARG A 51 -10.01 11.63 12.39
CA ARG A 51 -11.42 11.22 12.57
C ARG A 51 -11.60 9.71 12.72
N GLY A 52 -10.52 8.91 12.59
CA GLY A 52 -10.61 7.46 12.55
C GLY A 52 -11.25 6.94 11.25
N TRP A 53 -11.18 7.70 10.15
CA TRP A 53 -11.81 7.38 8.86
C TRP A 53 -10.82 7.06 7.73
N ALA A 54 -9.51 7.08 8.00
CA ALA A 54 -8.51 6.73 6.99
C ALA A 54 -8.64 5.26 6.54
N GLY A 55 -8.99 4.36 7.46
CA GLY A 55 -9.21 2.93 7.20
C GLY A 55 -10.68 2.54 7.17
N VAL A 56 -11.54 3.19 6.35
CA VAL A 56 -13.01 2.93 6.36
C VAL A 56 -13.41 1.49 6.05
N ALA A 57 -12.54 0.72 5.38
CA ALA A 57 -12.75 -0.68 5.06
C ALA A 57 -12.12 -1.63 6.09
N TRP A 58 -11.33 -1.11 7.03
CA TRP A 58 -10.62 -1.92 8.01
C TRP A 58 -11.55 -2.42 9.12
N PRO A 59 -11.30 -3.63 9.67
CA PRO A 59 -11.91 -4.07 10.90
C PRO A 59 -11.63 -3.10 12.06
N SER A 60 -12.59 -3.00 12.99
CA SER A 60 -12.46 -2.09 14.13
C SER A 60 -11.28 -2.42 15.05
N GLU A 61 -10.94 -3.68 15.17
CA GLU A 61 -9.79 -4.18 15.94
C GLU A 61 -8.43 -3.68 15.41
N PHE A 62 -8.38 -3.26 14.13
CA PHE A 62 -7.19 -2.69 13.48
C PHE A 62 -7.29 -1.19 13.24
N GLY A 63 -8.21 -0.50 13.92
CA GLY A 63 -8.35 0.96 13.83
C GLY A 63 -9.32 1.46 12.75
N GLY A 64 -10.09 0.57 12.13
CA GLY A 64 -11.18 0.95 11.24
C GLY A 64 -12.43 1.40 12.04
N PRO A 65 -13.33 2.18 11.42
CA PRO A 65 -14.53 2.69 12.09
C PRO A 65 -15.66 1.64 12.25
N GLY A 66 -15.44 0.38 11.84
CA GLY A 66 -16.42 -0.69 11.91
C GLY A 66 -17.65 -0.46 11.02
N TRP A 67 -17.51 0.25 9.91
CA TRP A 67 -18.62 0.59 9.04
C TRP A 67 -19.10 -0.57 8.18
N THR A 68 -20.44 -0.67 8.07
CA THR A 68 -21.08 -1.58 7.11
C THR A 68 -20.78 -1.18 5.66
N SER A 69 -20.98 -2.10 4.71
CA SER A 69 -20.79 -1.80 3.28
C SER A 69 -21.62 -0.62 2.79
N ASN A 70 -22.86 -0.47 3.29
CA ASN A 70 -23.70 0.69 2.96
C ASN A 70 -23.13 2.02 3.48
N GLN A 71 -22.53 2.02 4.67
CA GLN A 71 -21.92 3.22 5.24
C GLN A 71 -20.66 3.62 4.46
N ARG A 72 -19.83 2.66 4.10
CA ARG A 72 -18.65 2.86 3.24
C ARG A 72 -19.04 3.40 1.86
N TYR A 73 -20.09 2.83 1.27
CA TYR A 73 -20.62 3.31 -0.01
C TYR A 73 -21.08 4.76 0.06
N ILE A 74 -21.84 5.14 1.11
CA ILE A 74 -22.29 6.53 1.30
C ILE A 74 -21.08 7.46 1.44
N PHE A 75 -20.10 7.10 2.26
CA PHE A 75 -18.89 7.90 2.46
C PHE A 75 -18.14 8.11 1.14
N ASN A 76 -17.80 7.03 0.43
CA ASN A 76 -17.09 7.10 -0.83
C ASN A 76 -17.86 7.93 -1.88
N SER A 77 -19.19 7.72 -1.98
CA SER A 77 -20.02 8.49 -2.92
C SER A 77 -20.09 9.97 -2.59
N GLU A 78 -20.08 10.34 -1.31
CA GLU A 78 -20.04 11.76 -0.93
C GLU A 78 -18.63 12.35 -1.15
N CYS A 79 -17.55 11.64 -0.84
CA CYS A 79 -16.19 12.05 -1.14
C CYS A 79 -16.03 12.36 -2.63
N GLU A 80 -16.46 11.46 -3.51
CA GLU A 80 -16.43 11.63 -4.96
C GLU A 80 -17.18 12.88 -5.42
N LYS A 81 -18.41 13.10 -4.90
CA LYS A 81 -19.22 14.28 -5.25
C LYS A 81 -18.60 15.62 -4.84
N PHE A 82 -17.80 15.60 -3.78
CA PHE A 82 -17.11 16.79 -3.28
C PHE A 82 -15.71 16.96 -3.89
N GLY A 83 -15.28 16.07 -4.80
CA GLY A 83 -13.95 16.11 -5.40
C GLY A 83 -12.83 15.83 -4.41
N ALA A 84 -13.10 15.02 -3.37
CA ALA A 84 -12.08 14.63 -2.41
C ALA A 84 -11.04 13.72 -3.07
N PRO A 85 -9.73 13.91 -2.77
CA PRO A 85 -8.68 13.06 -3.29
C PRO A 85 -8.91 11.58 -2.94
N SER A 86 -8.55 10.71 -3.87
CA SER A 86 -8.50 9.27 -3.60
C SER A 86 -7.33 8.95 -2.70
N LEU A 87 -7.58 8.16 -1.62
CA LEU A 87 -6.48 7.67 -0.81
C LEU A 87 -5.66 6.63 -1.56
N ILE A 88 -4.33 6.72 -1.42
CA ILE A 88 -3.41 5.79 -2.08
C ILE A 88 -3.67 4.36 -1.58
N PRO A 89 -4.00 3.41 -2.48
CA PRO A 89 -4.49 2.10 -2.07
C PRO A 89 -3.41 1.15 -1.59
N LEU A 90 -2.14 1.39 -1.91
CA LEU A 90 -1.04 0.44 -1.76
C LEU A 90 -0.87 -0.06 -0.31
N GLY A 91 -0.79 0.84 0.66
CA GLY A 91 -0.77 0.47 2.08
C GLY A 91 -2.16 0.04 2.57
N LEU A 92 -3.16 0.92 2.40
CA LEU A 92 -4.46 0.80 3.05
C LEU A 92 -5.33 -0.35 2.52
N LYS A 93 -5.27 -0.66 1.21
CA LYS A 93 -6.15 -1.66 0.57
C LYS A 93 -5.42 -2.93 0.15
N MET A 94 -4.11 -2.84 -0.17
CA MET A 94 -3.35 -4.00 -0.67
C MET A 94 -2.54 -4.67 0.43
N LEU A 95 -1.71 -3.93 1.17
CA LEU A 95 -0.84 -4.50 2.19
C LEU A 95 -1.57 -4.79 3.52
N ALA A 96 -2.39 -3.87 4.00
CA ALA A 96 -3.03 -4.01 5.31
C ALA A 96 -3.81 -5.32 5.49
N PRO A 97 -4.65 -5.79 4.53
CA PRO A 97 -5.32 -7.08 4.64
C PRO A 97 -4.38 -8.27 4.79
N VAL A 98 -3.19 -8.20 4.18
CA VAL A 98 -2.15 -9.24 4.32
C VAL A 98 -1.61 -9.24 5.74
N ILE A 99 -1.34 -8.07 6.31
CA ILE A 99 -0.87 -7.94 7.70
C ILE A 99 -1.96 -8.35 8.70
N PHE A 100 -3.24 -8.04 8.46
CA PHE A 100 -4.34 -8.50 9.32
C PHE A 100 -4.34 -10.02 9.46
N LYS A 101 -4.09 -10.72 8.36
CA LYS A 101 -4.24 -12.18 8.30
C LYS A 101 -2.96 -12.92 8.66
N TYR A 102 -1.81 -12.43 8.23
CA TYR A 102 -0.55 -13.17 8.28
C TYR A 102 0.54 -12.46 9.10
N GLY A 103 0.35 -11.20 9.46
CA GLY A 103 1.29 -10.47 10.31
C GLY A 103 1.26 -10.95 11.74
N THR A 104 2.43 -10.97 12.39
CA THR A 104 2.52 -11.16 13.85
C THR A 104 1.89 -9.97 14.58
N LYS A 105 1.54 -10.17 15.85
CA LYS A 105 1.00 -9.05 16.66
C LYS A 105 1.95 -7.84 16.70
N ALA A 106 3.25 -8.08 16.81
CA ALA A 106 4.26 -7.02 16.78
C ALA A 106 4.26 -6.25 15.44
N GLN A 107 4.13 -6.95 14.31
CA GLN A 107 4.02 -6.32 13.00
C GLN A 107 2.72 -5.53 12.84
N GLN A 108 1.60 -6.07 13.30
CA GLN A 108 0.31 -5.38 13.32
C GLN A 108 0.39 -4.09 14.12
N ASP A 109 0.92 -4.14 15.35
CA ASP A 109 1.03 -3.00 16.25
C ASP A 109 1.99 -1.93 15.73
N TYR A 110 3.02 -2.33 14.98
CA TYR A 110 3.99 -1.40 14.43
C TYR A 110 3.54 -0.74 13.13
N TYR A 111 3.05 -1.54 12.16
CA TYR A 111 2.81 -1.05 10.80
C TYR A 111 1.41 -0.43 10.62
N LEU A 112 0.35 -1.03 11.21
CA LEU A 112 -1.01 -0.62 10.90
C LEU A 112 -1.33 0.82 11.36
N PRO A 113 -0.98 1.28 12.57
CA PRO A 113 -1.21 2.65 12.96
C PRO A 113 -0.49 3.66 12.05
N LYS A 114 0.74 3.35 11.63
CA LYS A 114 1.55 4.21 10.76
C LYS A 114 1.06 4.24 9.31
N MET A 115 0.37 3.19 8.86
CA MET A 115 -0.35 3.23 7.58
C MET A 115 -1.56 4.15 7.64
N LEU A 116 -2.31 4.14 8.74
CA LEU A 116 -3.48 5.02 8.92
C LEU A 116 -3.09 6.49 9.03
N SER A 117 -2.01 6.79 9.76
CA SER A 117 -1.48 8.16 9.91
C SER A 117 -0.78 8.68 8.66
N ALA A 118 -0.44 7.80 7.71
CA ALA A 118 0.40 8.08 6.55
C ALA A 118 1.89 8.33 6.89
N ASP A 119 2.34 8.04 8.11
CA ASP A 119 3.78 8.05 8.47
C ASP A 119 4.56 7.01 7.66
N HIS A 120 3.91 5.88 7.31
CA HIS A 120 4.44 4.89 6.40
C HIS A 120 3.71 4.96 5.07
N TYR A 121 4.39 5.46 4.05
CA TYR A 121 3.93 5.43 2.67
C TYR A 121 4.49 4.19 1.97
N TRP A 122 3.62 3.41 1.34
CA TRP A 122 3.97 2.09 0.78
C TRP A 122 3.96 2.07 -0.73
N CYS A 123 4.93 1.39 -1.33
CA CYS A 123 4.90 0.99 -2.73
C CYS A 123 4.97 -0.53 -2.87
N GLN A 124 4.67 -1.04 -4.07
CA GLN A 124 4.57 -2.48 -4.36
C GLN A 124 5.74 -2.95 -5.22
N GLY A 125 6.50 -3.93 -4.74
CA GLY A 125 7.62 -4.55 -5.43
C GLY A 125 7.29 -5.96 -5.94
N TYR A 126 6.45 -6.09 -6.99
CA TYR A 126 6.05 -7.38 -7.55
C TYR A 126 6.77 -7.65 -8.87
N SER A 127 6.39 -6.95 -9.93
CA SER A 127 6.89 -7.16 -11.29
C SER A 127 8.40 -6.92 -11.41
N GLU A 128 9.03 -7.64 -12.33
CA GLU A 128 10.44 -7.51 -12.68
C GLU A 128 10.58 -7.34 -14.21
N PRO A 129 11.74 -6.93 -14.74
CA PRO A 129 11.93 -6.78 -16.18
C PRO A 129 11.57 -8.02 -16.99
N GLY A 130 11.75 -9.23 -16.43
CA GLY A 130 11.40 -10.51 -17.05
C GLY A 130 10.20 -11.23 -16.46
N SER A 131 9.46 -10.63 -15.51
CA SER A 131 8.40 -11.31 -14.76
C SER A 131 7.26 -10.32 -14.46
N GLY A 132 6.26 -10.30 -15.33
CA GLY A 132 5.02 -9.54 -15.17
C GLY A 132 3.85 -10.48 -14.91
N SER A 133 3.12 -10.87 -15.97
CA SER A 133 1.98 -11.81 -15.87
C SER A 133 2.40 -13.18 -15.32
N ASP A 134 3.58 -13.67 -15.66
CA ASP A 134 4.21 -14.81 -15.00
C ASP A 134 5.04 -14.36 -13.78
N LEU A 135 4.34 -13.87 -12.75
CA LEU A 135 4.98 -13.37 -11.53
C LEU A 135 5.74 -14.49 -10.78
N ALA A 136 5.34 -15.75 -10.95
CA ALA A 136 6.02 -16.87 -10.33
C ALA A 136 7.48 -17.05 -10.81
N SER A 137 7.84 -16.49 -11.96
CA SER A 137 9.19 -16.51 -12.51
C SER A 137 10.13 -15.44 -11.94
N LEU A 138 9.69 -14.65 -10.94
CA LEU A 138 10.50 -13.60 -10.33
C LEU A 138 11.86 -14.11 -9.84
N LYS A 139 12.89 -13.25 -9.97
CA LYS A 139 14.30 -13.58 -9.72
C LYS A 139 14.93 -12.77 -8.58
N THR A 140 14.28 -11.70 -8.11
CA THR A 140 14.78 -10.96 -6.92
C THR A 140 14.90 -11.95 -5.78
N ARG A 141 16.15 -12.23 -5.38
CA ARG A 141 16.46 -13.23 -4.34
C ARG A 141 16.59 -12.57 -2.97
N ALA A 142 16.27 -13.34 -1.94
CA ALA A 142 16.53 -13.00 -0.55
C ALA A 142 17.17 -14.22 0.12
N GLU A 143 18.43 -14.13 0.40
CA GLU A 143 19.22 -15.20 1.02
C GLU A 143 19.36 -14.91 2.51
N ARG A 144 19.02 -15.88 3.35
CA ARG A 144 19.09 -15.71 4.80
C ARG A 144 20.53 -15.72 5.29
N ASP A 145 20.91 -14.69 6.01
CA ASP A 145 22.20 -14.56 6.69
C ASP A 145 21.95 -14.17 8.16
N GLY A 146 21.98 -15.15 9.04
CA GLY A 146 21.70 -14.97 10.46
C GLY A 146 20.27 -14.45 10.73
N ASP A 147 20.17 -13.25 11.27
CA ASP A 147 18.92 -12.57 11.60
C ASP A 147 18.40 -11.62 10.49
N HIS A 148 19.06 -11.62 9.31
CA HIS A 148 18.69 -10.82 8.15
C HIS A 148 18.51 -11.67 6.89
N TYR A 149 17.81 -11.10 5.92
CA TYR A 149 17.85 -11.50 4.51
C TYR A 149 18.74 -10.51 3.74
N VAL A 150 19.62 -11.02 2.90
CA VAL A 150 20.38 -10.22 1.92
C VAL A 150 19.60 -10.23 0.61
N VAL A 151 19.02 -9.08 0.24
CA VAL A 151 18.15 -8.97 -0.93
C VAL A 151 18.91 -8.40 -2.11
N ASN A 152 18.82 -9.09 -3.26
CA ASN A 152 19.43 -8.69 -4.52
C ASN A 152 18.46 -8.88 -5.68
N GLY A 153 18.31 -7.85 -6.52
CA GLY A 153 17.44 -7.91 -7.69
C GLY A 153 16.90 -6.57 -8.13
N THR A 154 15.89 -6.62 -9.00
CA THR A 154 15.31 -5.41 -9.60
C THR A 154 13.81 -5.58 -9.74
N LYS A 155 13.05 -4.57 -9.31
CA LYS A 155 11.62 -4.46 -9.53
C LYS A 155 11.31 -3.41 -10.60
N MET A 156 10.24 -3.63 -11.34
CA MET A 156 9.82 -2.79 -12.46
C MET A 156 8.38 -2.32 -12.26
N TRP A 157 8.07 -1.15 -12.77
CA TRP A 157 6.73 -0.55 -12.73
C TRP A 157 6.23 -0.27 -11.30
N THR A 158 7.16 0.00 -10.39
CA THR A 158 6.83 0.29 -8.98
C THR A 158 6.24 1.69 -8.87
N THR A 159 4.93 1.76 -8.72
CA THR A 159 4.19 3.02 -8.59
C THR A 159 4.58 3.71 -7.29
N HIS A 160 4.87 5.01 -7.37
CA HIS A 160 5.16 5.90 -6.25
C HIS A 160 6.38 5.51 -5.39
N ALA A 161 7.37 4.76 -5.92
CA ALA A 161 8.59 4.46 -5.18
C ALA A 161 9.35 5.73 -4.75
N GLN A 162 9.24 6.82 -5.52
CA GLN A 162 9.85 8.12 -5.21
C GLN A 162 9.28 8.79 -3.95
N TYR A 163 8.08 8.42 -3.52
CA TYR A 163 7.42 8.94 -2.32
C TYR A 163 7.41 7.93 -1.17
N ALA A 164 7.71 6.66 -1.47
CA ALA A 164 7.53 5.57 -0.53
C ALA A 164 8.62 5.57 0.56
N THR A 165 8.20 5.40 1.81
CA THR A 165 9.08 5.08 2.92
C THR A 165 9.38 3.59 2.99
N HIS A 166 8.45 2.75 2.51
CA HIS A 166 8.54 1.29 2.56
C HIS A 166 8.03 0.66 1.27
N ILE A 167 8.57 -0.52 0.95
CA ILE A 167 8.11 -1.36 -0.14
C ILE A 167 7.70 -2.74 0.40
N PHE A 168 6.53 -3.23 0.02
CA PHE A 168 6.18 -4.63 0.22
C PHE A 168 6.56 -5.43 -1.03
N CYS A 169 7.41 -6.41 -0.85
CA CYS A 169 8.17 -7.04 -1.92
C CYS A 169 8.00 -8.56 -1.96
N LEU A 170 7.71 -9.11 -3.14
CA LEU A 170 7.82 -10.54 -3.38
C LEU A 170 9.25 -10.88 -3.77
N VAL A 171 9.85 -11.83 -3.07
CA VAL A 171 11.25 -12.25 -3.24
C VAL A 171 11.37 -13.77 -3.32
N ARG A 172 12.42 -14.24 -3.98
CA ARG A 172 12.77 -15.67 -4.06
C ARG A 172 13.64 -16.04 -2.87
N THR A 173 13.09 -16.81 -1.92
CA THR A 173 13.84 -17.35 -0.78
C THR A 173 14.25 -18.80 -1.01
N ASN A 174 13.56 -19.54 -1.89
CA ASN A 174 13.93 -20.91 -2.24
C ASN A 174 13.79 -21.15 -3.76
N SER A 175 14.89 -21.55 -4.40
CA SER A 175 14.94 -21.90 -5.82
C SER A 175 14.89 -23.40 -6.10
N GLN A 176 14.87 -24.25 -5.06
CA GLN A 176 14.90 -25.73 -5.18
C GLN A 176 13.50 -26.36 -5.21
N VAL A 177 12.46 -25.54 -5.08
CA VAL A 177 11.05 -25.96 -5.10
C VAL A 177 10.33 -25.42 -6.33
N LYS A 178 9.07 -25.78 -6.52
CA LYS A 178 8.24 -25.19 -7.59
C LYS A 178 8.26 -23.65 -7.48
N PRO A 179 8.32 -22.91 -8.60
CA PRO A 179 8.47 -21.46 -8.60
C PRO A 179 7.51 -20.73 -7.63
N GLN A 180 6.25 -21.11 -7.61
CA GLN A 180 5.24 -20.50 -6.74
C GLN A 180 5.50 -20.75 -5.25
N ALA A 181 6.06 -21.93 -4.91
CA ALA A 181 6.32 -22.33 -3.54
C ALA A 181 7.62 -21.73 -2.96
N GLY A 182 8.46 -21.09 -3.78
CA GLY A 182 9.73 -20.51 -3.33
C GLY A 182 9.69 -18.99 -3.13
N ILE A 183 8.50 -18.39 -3.05
CA ILE A 183 8.32 -16.94 -2.93
C ILE A 183 7.92 -16.57 -1.52
N SER A 184 8.56 -15.55 -0.96
CA SER A 184 8.28 -14.96 0.34
C SER A 184 7.90 -13.48 0.22
N PHE A 185 7.27 -12.93 1.26
CA PHE A 185 6.77 -11.56 1.30
C PHE A 185 7.55 -10.77 2.36
N LEU A 186 8.38 -9.82 1.91
CA LEU A 186 9.19 -8.97 2.79
C LEU A 186 8.70 -7.53 2.80
N LEU A 187 8.78 -6.91 3.96
CA LEU A 187 8.61 -5.46 4.15
C LEU A 187 10.00 -4.82 4.25
N ILE A 188 10.32 -3.93 3.32
CA ILE A 188 11.65 -3.32 3.22
C ILE A 188 11.52 -1.80 3.39
N ASP A 189 12.33 -1.23 4.25
CA ASP A 189 12.48 0.22 4.37
C ASP A 189 13.25 0.75 3.15
N MET A 190 12.70 1.73 2.46
CA MET A 190 13.31 2.31 1.25
C MET A 190 14.58 3.13 1.55
N ALA A 191 14.80 3.50 2.82
CA ALA A 191 16.03 4.16 3.27
C ALA A 191 17.18 3.17 3.55
N THR A 192 16.93 1.84 3.47
CA THR A 192 17.96 0.84 3.71
C THR A 192 19.09 0.98 2.69
N PRO A 193 20.37 0.99 3.10
CA PRO A 193 21.52 1.02 2.17
C PRO A 193 21.41 -0.07 1.10
N GLY A 194 21.69 0.30 -0.16
CA GLY A 194 21.57 -0.61 -1.31
C GLY A 194 20.22 -0.56 -2.02
N VAL A 195 19.21 0.11 -1.46
CA VAL A 195 17.95 0.40 -2.17
C VAL A 195 18.12 1.68 -2.98
N THR A 196 17.88 1.58 -4.28
CA THR A 196 17.87 2.74 -5.19
C THR A 196 16.72 2.63 -6.18
N PHE A 197 16.31 3.74 -6.80
CA PHE A 197 15.29 3.70 -7.85
C PHE A 197 15.61 4.65 -8.99
N LYS A 198 15.04 4.37 -10.16
CA LYS A 198 15.09 5.24 -11.34
C LYS A 198 13.69 5.50 -11.86
N PRO A 199 13.39 6.73 -12.29
CA PRO A 199 12.09 7.08 -12.85
C PRO A 199 11.84 6.36 -14.18
N ILE A 200 10.57 6.04 -14.43
CA ILE A 200 10.03 5.68 -15.73
C ILE A 200 8.96 6.71 -16.04
N TYR A 201 9.18 7.50 -17.08
CA TYR A 201 8.21 8.50 -17.51
C TYR A 201 7.13 7.87 -18.37
N THR A 202 5.88 8.20 -18.09
CA THR A 202 4.73 7.74 -18.86
C THR A 202 4.60 8.49 -20.18
N LEU A 203 3.69 8.06 -21.05
CA LEU A 203 3.40 8.77 -22.31
C LEU A 203 2.89 10.20 -22.06
N ALA A 204 2.24 10.45 -20.92
CA ALA A 204 1.79 11.79 -20.51
C ALA A 204 2.92 12.68 -19.97
N GLY A 205 4.14 12.15 -19.83
CA GLY A 205 5.30 12.87 -19.29
C GLY A 205 5.42 12.82 -17.76
N ASP A 206 4.51 12.11 -17.08
CA ASP A 206 4.51 12.00 -15.61
C ASP A 206 5.54 11.01 -15.10
N HIS A 207 6.12 11.31 -13.94
CA HIS A 207 6.91 10.39 -13.15
C HIS A 207 6.01 9.69 -12.12
N GLU A 208 5.35 8.61 -12.51
CA GLU A 208 4.45 7.84 -11.65
C GLU A 208 5.05 6.49 -11.22
N VAL A 209 5.79 5.85 -12.12
CA VAL A 209 6.34 4.51 -11.90
C VAL A 209 7.86 4.50 -11.95
N ASN A 210 8.44 3.49 -11.32
CA ASN A 210 9.88 3.40 -11.14
C ASN A 210 10.40 1.98 -11.40
N GLN A 211 11.70 1.92 -11.71
CA GLN A 211 12.51 0.74 -11.54
C GLN A 211 13.22 0.83 -10.18
N VAL A 212 13.10 -0.20 -9.33
CA VAL A 212 13.73 -0.25 -8.01
C VAL A 212 14.80 -1.32 -8.00
N PHE A 213 15.97 -0.99 -7.50
CA PHE A 213 17.14 -1.87 -7.42
C PHE A 213 17.46 -2.21 -5.98
N PHE A 214 17.82 -3.45 -5.74
CA PHE A 214 18.34 -3.96 -4.48
C PHE A 214 19.73 -4.51 -4.69
N ASP A 215 20.72 -3.94 -4.02
CA ASP A 215 22.12 -4.36 -4.05
C ASP A 215 22.60 -4.66 -2.62
N ASN A 216 22.66 -5.93 -2.27
CA ASN A 216 23.05 -6.43 -0.95
C ASN A 216 22.24 -5.79 0.21
N VAL A 217 20.94 -5.56 0.00
CA VAL A 217 20.05 -4.91 0.96
C VAL A 217 19.80 -5.85 2.13
N GLN A 218 20.15 -5.41 3.35
CA GLN A 218 19.93 -6.19 4.57
C GLN A 218 18.55 -5.91 5.13
N VAL A 219 17.69 -6.92 5.17
CA VAL A 219 16.32 -6.84 5.67
C VAL A 219 16.15 -7.75 6.88
N PRO A 220 15.78 -7.25 8.06
CA PRO A 220 15.56 -8.08 9.24
C PRO A 220 14.58 -9.23 8.99
N VAL A 221 14.86 -10.42 9.50
CA VAL A 221 13.95 -11.58 9.40
C VAL A 221 12.57 -11.25 10.01
N ALA A 222 12.52 -10.38 10.99
CA ALA A 222 11.28 -9.88 11.60
C ALA A 222 10.35 -9.15 10.60
N ASN A 223 10.85 -8.74 9.43
CA ASN A 223 10.08 -8.08 8.38
C ASN A 223 9.45 -9.08 7.38
N LEU A 224 9.64 -10.38 7.57
CA LEU A 224 8.94 -11.42 6.82
C LEU A 224 7.48 -11.49 7.27
N ILE A 225 6.55 -11.39 6.33
CA ILE A 225 5.11 -11.57 6.60
C ILE A 225 4.71 -13.00 6.27
N GLY A 226 4.13 -13.66 7.26
CA GLY A 226 3.73 -15.06 7.15
C GLY A 226 4.92 -16.02 7.11
N PRO A 227 4.68 -17.31 6.80
CA PRO A 227 5.74 -18.31 6.67
C PRO A 227 6.61 -18.06 5.44
N GLU A 228 7.88 -18.42 5.52
CA GLU A 228 8.77 -18.47 4.35
C GLU A 228 8.21 -19.44 3.29
N THR A 229 8.34 -19.09 2.02
CA THR A 229 7.95 -19.92 0.85
C THR A 229 6.45 -20.22 0.65
N VAL A 230 5.53 -19.51 1.31
CA VAL A 230 4.08 -19.77 1.21
C VAL A 230 3.29 -18.54 0.69
N SER A 231 3.91 -17.38 0.62
CA SER A 231 3.25 -16.09 0.42
C SER A 231 2.48 -15.95 -0.90
N TYR A 232 2.95 -16.56 -2.01
CA TYR A 232 2.33 -16.40 -3.33
C TYR A 232 0.93 -17.04 -3.42
N THR A 233 0.76 -18.24 -2.88
CA THR A 233 -0.54 -18.97 -2.90
C THR A 233 -1.59 -18.25 -2.05
N HIS A 234 -1.17 -17.58 -0.98
CA HIS A 234 -2.08 -16.88 -0.09
C HIS A 234 -2.52 -15.51 -0.65
N LEU A 235 -1.65 -14.81 -1.38
CA LEU A 235 -1.98 -13.54 -2.00
C LEU A 235 -2.98 -13.69 -3.15
N ARG A 236 -2.83 -14.73 -4.00
CA ARG A 236 -3.72 -15.00 -5.13
C ARG A 236 -5.16 -15.35 -4.71
N ALA A 237 -5.35 -15.90 -3.52
CA ALA A 237 -6.68 -16.21 -2.98
C ALA A 237 -7.50 -14.97 -2.61
N HIS A 238 -6.93 -13.76 -2.68
CA HIS A 238 -7.59 -12.49 -2.36
C HIS A 238 -7.79 -11.58 -3.58
N GLU A 239 -7.30 -11.96 -4.76
CA GLU A 239 -7.51 -11.24 -6.01
C GLU A 239 -8.77 -11.71 -6.77
N THR A 240 -9.45 -12.75 -6.29
CA THR A 240 -10.76 -13.22 -6.74
C THR A 240 -11.82 -12.98 -5.68
#